data_da75fcc256d24effa98ba9f15e42ef38
#
_entry.id   da75fcc256d24effa98ba9f15e42ef38
#
_cell.length_a   1.000
_cell.length_b   1.000
_cell.length_c   1.000
_cell.angle_alpha   90.00
_cell.angle_beta   90.00
_cell.angle_gamma   90.00
#
_symmetry.space_group_name_H-M   'P 1'
#
loop_
_entity.id
_entity.type
_entity.pdbx_description
1 polymer ?
#
loop_
_entity_poly.entity_id
_entity_poly.type
_entity_poly.pdbx_seq_one_letter_code
_entity_poly.pdbx_strand_id
1 'polypeptide(L)'
;MLTVVGMGPAGLHLMTPAAREAVATADVLVGGKRHLQQFPDFTGDRFALGANIAELLSWVTAHQDKHVVVLASGDPLFYGIGTRMVAHFGIGQVRIIPGISAVQYLCAQSGIDMNDMWLTSSHGRSVCFDELARHNKVGMVTDALCGPREIAQQLITRGKGHRWMVIGENLAMENERIHILPVSEINADYDMNAVVILDER
;
A
#
# COMPACT_ATOMS: atom_id res chain seq x y z
N MET A 1 23.79 -1.03 6.23
CA MET A 1 22.53 -1.09 7.01
C MET A 1 21.36 -1.02 6.06
N LEU A 2 20.35 -1.90 6.20
CA LEU A 2 19.15 -1.91 5.36
C LEU A 2 17.95 -1.32 6.14
N THR A 3 17.35 -0.27 5.61
CA THR A 3 16.13 0.35 6.16
C THR A 3 15.03 0.34 5.11
N VAL A 4 13.82 -0.06 5.48
CA VAL A 4 12.63 0.05 4.61
C VAL A 4 11.70 1.09 5.21
N VAL A 5 11.33 2.10 4.44
CA VAL A 5 10.53 3.23 4.92
C VAL A 5 9.19 3.30 4.21
N GLY A 6 8.13 3.55 4.96
CA GLY A 6 6.81 3.85 4.41
C GLY A 6 6.73 5.28 3.91
N MET A 7 6.32 5.42 2.64
CA MET A 7 6.14 6.72 1.98
C MET A 7 4.76 7.32 2.21
N GLY A 8 3.83 6.59 2.83
CA GLY A 8 2.42 6.95 2.78
C GLY A 8 1.81 6.72 1.39
N PRO A 9 0.53 7.08 1.18
CA PRO A 9 -0.16 6.82 -0.08
C PRO A 9 0.36 7.67 -1.24
N ALA A 10 0.82 8.91 -1.01
CA ALA A 10 1.21 9.81 -2.09
C ALA A 10 2.40 10.74 -1.77
N GLY A 11 3.28 10.36 -0.88
CA GLY A 11 4.55 11.06 -0.85
C GLY A 11 4.88 11.88 0.40
N LEU A 12 5.75 12.89 0.19
CA LEU A 12 6.55 13.49 1.25
C LEU A 12 5.76 14.05 2.44
N HIS A 13 4.59 14.63 2.21
CA HIS A 13 3.80 15.26 3.28
C HIS A 13 3.22 14.26 4.30
N LEU A 14 3.07 12.99 3.89
CA LEU A 14 2.59 11.91 4.75
C LEU A 14 3.70 10.99 5.28
N MET A 15 4.94 11.28 4.93
CA MET A 15 6.08 10.57 5.51
C MET A 15 6.29 10.98 6.97
N THR A 16 6.59 10.00 7.81
CA THR A 16 7.00 10.28 9.19
C THR A 16 8.34 11.01 9.22
N PRO A 17 8.63 11.84 10.26
CA PRO A 17 9.96 12.45 10.44
C PRO A 17 11.10 11.43 10.43
N ALA A 18 10.90 10.26 11.07
CA ALA A 18 11.88 9.18 11.08
C ALA A 18 12.17 8.61 9.69
N ALA A 19 11.15 8.50 8.82
CA ALA A 19 11.33 8.06 7.43
C ALA A 19 12.12 9.08 6.61
N ARG A 20 11.85 10.38 6.81
CA ARG A 20 12.61 11.48 6.15
C ARG A 20 14.07 11.50 6.59
N GLU A 21 14.33 11.32 7.88
CA GLU A 21 15.69 11.25 8.43
C GLU A 21 16.47 10.07 7.85
N ALA A 22 15.84 8.90 7.76
CA ALA A 22 16.48 7.72 7.15
C ALA A 22 16.86 7.98 5.68
N VAL A 23 15.98 8.64 4.91
CA VAL A 23 16.27 9.03 3.53
C VAL A 23 17.43 10.04 3.46
N ALA A 24 17.44 11.04 4.34
CA ALA A 24 18.48 12.08 4.37
C ALA A 24 19.88 11.53 4.70
N THR A 25 19.96 10.42 5.43
CA THR A 25 21.21 9.77 5.83
C THR A 25 21.58 8.54 4.99
N ALA A 26 20.82 8.27 3.94
CA ALA A 26 21.05 7.11 3.06
C ALA A 26 22.24 7.36 2.12
N ASP A 27 23.00 6.29 1.85
CA ASP A 27 23.98 6.26 0.75
C ASP A 27 23.27 5.93 -0.57
N VAL A 28 22.22 5.10 -0.49
CA VAL A 28 21.46 4.64 -1.65
C VAL A 28 19.96 4.65 -1.39
N LEU A 29 19.20 5.21 -2.33
CA LEU A 29 17.74 5.08 -2.37
C LEU A 29 17.32 4.01 -3.39
N VAL A 30 16.49 3.10 -2.94
CA VAL A 30 15.86 2.06 -3.76
C VAL A 30 14.35 2.28 -3.79
N GLY A 31 13.73 2.28 -4.95
CA GLY A 31 12.27 2.44 -5.04
C GLY A 31 11.76 2.48 -6.47
N GLY A 32 10.45 2.43 -6.61
CA GLY A 32 9.80 2.68 -7.90
C GLY A 32 10.12 4.09 -8.42
N LYS A 33 10.13 4.27 -9.73
CA LYS A 33 10.46 5.56 -10.38
C LYS A 33 9.71 6.74 -9.76
N ARG A 34 8.40 6.59 -9.49
CA ARG A 34 7.56 7.62 -8.87
C ARG A 34 8.06 8.03 -7.48
N HIS A 35 8.52 7.07 -6.66
CA HIS A 35 9.05 7.37 -5.33
C HIS A 35 10.39 8.07 -5.41
N LEU A 36 11.30 7.60 -6.25
CA LEU A 36 12.62 8.21 -6.43
C LEU A 36 12.54 9.65 -6.95
N GLN A 37 11.57 9.97 -7.79
CA GLN A 37 11.33 11.31 -8.33
C GLN A 37 10.93 12.34 -7.26
N GLN A 38 10.45 11.89 -6.10
CA GLN A 38 10.08 12.78 -4.98
C GLN A 38 11.29 13.33 -4.21
N PHE A 39 12.47 12.81 -4.48
CA PHE A 39 13.72 13.25 -3.84
C PHE A 39 14.70 13.81 -4.88
N PRO A 40 14.37 14.90 -5.58
CA PRO A 40 15.22 15.42 -6.67
C PRO A 40 16.61 15.79 -6.17
N ASP A 41 16.71 16.32 -4.95
CA ASP A 41 17.96 16.81 -4.34
C ASP A 41 18.80 15.72 -3.66
N PHE A 42 18.37 14.45 -3.69
CA PHE A 42 19.17 13.37 -3.13
C PHE A 42 20.43 13.14 -3.95
N THR A 43 21.58 13.23 -3.30
CA THR A 43 22.92 13.18 -3.95
C THR A 43 23.55 11.79 -3.98
N GLY A 44 23.00 10.81 -3.23
CA GLY A 44 23.48 9.44 -3.23
C GLY A 44 23.05 8.63 -4.45
N ASP A 45 23.42 7.37 -4.46
CA ASP A 45 23.08 6.45 -5.54
C ASP A 45 21.57 6.13 -5.56
N ARG A 46 21.03 5.85 -6.73
CA ARG A 46 19.61 5.48 -6.92
C ARG A 46 19.50 4.13 -7.63
N PHE A 47 18.70 3.25 -7.07
CA PHE A 47 18.33 1.99 -7.71
C PHE A 47 16.83 1.97 -8.00
N ALA A 48 16.46 2.01 -9.27
CA ALA A 48 15.07 1.97 -9.68
C ALA A 48 14.55 0.52 -9.60
N LEU A 49 13.61 0.28 -8.69
CA LEU A 49 12.96 -1.01 -8.53
C LEU A 49 12.09 -1.32 -9.75
N GLY A 50 12.43 -2.40 -10.45
CA GLY A 50 11.61 -3.01 -11.49
C GLY A 50 10.64 -4.06 -10.91
N ALA A 51 10.07 -4.87 -11.78
CA ALA A 51 9.20 -5.98 -11.39
C ALA A 51 9.96 -7.17 -10.77
N ASN A 52 11.30 -7.22 -10.93
CA ASN A 52 12.13 -8.34 -10.50
C ASN A 52 12.64 -8.13 -9.07
N ILE A 53 11.95 -8.70 -8.10
CA ILE A 53 12.34 -8.64 -6.68
C ILE A 53 13.64 -9.42 -6.41
N ALA A 54 13.92 -10.50 -7.14
CA ALA A 54 15.15 -11.26 -6.95
C ALA A 54 16.41 -10.44 -7.30
N GLU A 55 16.32 -9.61 -8.34
CA GLU A 55 17.38 -8.66 -8.70
C GLU A 55 17.65 -7.66 -7.57
N LEU A 56 16.59 -7.10 -6.97
CA LEU A 56 16.71 -6.21 -5.83
C LEU A 56 17.40 -6.90 -4.63
N LEU A 57 16.97 -8.11 -4.27
CA LEU A 57 17.55 -8.85 -3.14
C LEU A 57 19.04 -9.12 -3.36
N SER A 58 19.43 -9.55 -4.56
CA SER A 58 20.82 -9.78 -4.94
C SER A 58 21.64 -8.47 -4.89
N TRP A 59 21.07 -7.38 -5.39
CA TRP A 59 21.70 -6.08 -5.39
C TRP A 59 21.94 -5.57 -3.96
N VAL A 60 20.93 -5.63 -3.09
CA VAL A 60 21.07 -5.26 -1.66
C VAL A 60 22.11 -6.13 -0.95
N THR A 61 22.14 -7.42 -1.23
CA THR A 61 23.14 -8.33 -0.67
C THR A 61 24.58 -7.92 -1.03
N ALA A 62 24.79 -7.44 -2.24
CA ALA A 62 26.10 -6.97 -2.71
C ALA A 62 26.50 -5.58 -2.14
N HIS A 63 25.58 -4.84 -1.50
CA HIS A 63 25.80 -3.48 -1.01
C HIS A 63 25.55 -3.34 0.50
N GLN A 64 25.83 -4.38 1.29
CA GLN A 64 25.62 -4.36 2.75
C GLN A 64 26.55 -3.39 3.51
N ASP A 65 27.63 -2.97 2.88
CA ASP A 65 28.55 -1.94 3.36
C ASP A 65 27.93 -0.53 3.38
N LYS A 66 26.90 -0.31 2.57
CA LYS A 66 26.18 0.97 2.46
C LYS A 66 24.92 1.04 3.33
N HIS A 67 24.48 2.27 3.64
CA HIS A 67 23.14 2.51 4.18
C HIS A 67 22.14 2.56 3.03
N VAL A 68 21.47 1.43 2.78
CA VAL A 68 20.44 1.28 1.74
C VAL A 68 19.08 1.57 2.35
N VAL A 69 18.36 2.51 1.76
CA VAL A 69 16.97 2.83 2.12
C VAL A 69 16.02 2.44 0.99
N VAL A 70 15.10 1.52 1.28
CA VAL A 70 14.06 1.05 0.35
C VAL A 70 12.77 1.80 0.61
N LEU A 71 12.26 2.47 -0.41
CA LEU A 71 11.02 3.25 -0.39
C LEU A 71 9.82 2.36 -0.71
N ALA A 72 8.90 2.21 0.22
CA ALA A 72 7.69 1.42 0.08
C ALA A 72 6.45 2.31 0.03
N SER A 73 5.51 2.03 -0.89
CA SER A 73 4.19 2.69 -0.87
C SER A 73 3.45 2.37 0.41
N GLY A 74 2.71 3.33 0.97
CA GLY A 74 1.94 3.12 2.18
C GLY A 74 2.80 2.73 3.37
N ASP A 75 2.48 1.58 3.96
CA ASP A 75 3.25 0.93 5.03
C ASP A 75 4.05 -0.26 4.48
N PRO A 76 5.34 -0.43 4.86
CA PRO A 76 6.19 -1.50 4.35
C PRO A 76 5.68 -2.92 4.63
N LEU A 77 4.94 -3.13 5.71
CA LEU A 77 4.47 -4.44 6.15
C LEU A 77 3.00 -4.70 5.82
N PHE A 78 2.27 -3.69 5.33
CA PHE A 78 0.90 -3.86 4.86
C PHE A 78 0.89 -4.24 3.38
N TYR A 79 1.08 -5.52 3.08
CA TYR A 79 1.23 -6.08 1.72
C TYR A 79 2.34 -5.41 0.89
N GLY A 80 3.34 -4.86 1.59
CA GLY A 80 4.45 -4.12 1.02
C GLY A 80 5.73 -4.92 0.89
N ILE A 81 6.75 -4.28 0.30
CA ILE A 81 8.07 -4.87 0.05
C ILE A 81 8.82 -5.27 1.32
N GLY A 82 8.51 -4.61 2.45
CA GLY A 82 9.15 -4.87 3.76
C GLY A 82 9.05 -6.33 4.20
N THR A 83 7.90 -6.98 3.94
CA THR A 83 7.71 -8.40 4.26
C THR A 83 8.74 -9.28 3.54
N ARG A 84 9.02 -9.00 2.27
CA ARG A 84 10.03 -9.75 1.49
C ARG A 84 11.45 -9.47 1.96
N MET A 85 11.75 -8.22 2.35
CA MET A 85 13.05 -7.86 2.92
C MET A 85 13.31 -8.58 4.23
N VAL A 86 12.33 -8.57 5.15
CA VAL A 86 12.46 -9.29 6.44
C VAL A 86 12.57 -10.81 6.25
N ALA A 87 11.79 -11.37 5.31
CA ALA A 87 11.87 -12.81 5.02
C ALA A 87 13.23 -13.24 4.46
N HIS A 88 13.89 -12.40 3.68
CA HIS A 88 15.18 -12.71 3.04
C HIS A 88 16.38 -12.43 3.95
N PHE A 89 16.42 -11.26 4.60
CA PHE A 89 17.57 -10.82 5.39
C PHE A 89 17.46 -11.09 6.89
N GLY A 90 16.26 -11.39 7.37
CA GLY A 90 15.96 -11.56 8.80
C GLY A 90 15.65 -10.23 9.51
N ILE A 91 14.80 -10.28 10.55
CA ILE A 91 14.33 -9.09 11.30
C ILE A 91 15.48 -8.31 11.97
N GLY A 92 16.55 -9.00 12.35
CA GLY A 92 17.72 -8.34 12.97
C GLY A 92 18.60 -7.55 12.00
N GLN A 93 18.40 -7.70 10.68
CA GLN A 93 19.19 -7.03 9.63
C GLN A 93 18.41 -5.94 8.90
N VAL A 94 17.09 -5.85 9.11
CA VAL A 94 16.21 -4.91 8.43
C VAL A 94 15.52 -4.00 9.44
N ARG A 95 15.79 -2.71 9.36
CA ARG A 95 15.02 -1.70 10.10
C ARG A 95 13.78 -1.34 9.30
N ILE A 96 12.60 -1.50 9.89
CA ILE A 96 11.33 -1.06 9.30
C ILE A 96 10.89 0.24 9.95
N ILE A 97 10.60 1.25 9.13
CA ILE A 97 9.96 2.50 9.58
C ILE A 97 8.56 2.52 8.98
N PRO A 98 7.50 2.49 9.82
CA PRO A 98 6.13 2.40 9.34
C PRO A 98 5.72 3.65 8.55
N GLY A 99 4.69 3.49 7.73
CA GLY A 99 4.04 4.57 7.00
C GLY A 99 2.51 4.48 7.10
N ILE A 100 1.82 5.49 6.63
CA ILE A 100 0.35 5.50 6.57
C ILE A 100 -0.07 4.64 5.37
N SER A 101 -0.82 3.57 5.59
CA SER A 101 -1.36 2.77 4.49
C SER A 101 -2.48 3.51 3.74
N ALA A 102 -2.73 3.14 2.49
CA ALA A 102 -3.86 3.69 1.73
C ALA A 102 -5.21 3.45 2.42
N VAL A 103 -5.37 2.29 3.09
CA VAL A 103 -6.58 1.98 3.86
C VAL A 103 -6.73 2.89 5.08
N GLN A 104 -5.64 3.12 5.85
CA GLN A 104 -5.67 4.05 7.00
C GLN A 104 -6.04 5.47 6.55
N TYR A 105 -5.43 5.93 5.46
CA TYR A 105 -5.72 7.24 4.90
C TYR A 105 -7.18 7.36 4.46
N LEU A 106 -7.71 6.37 3.71
CA LEU A 106 -9.10 6.34 3.28
C LEU A 106 -10.07 6.34 4.47
N CYS A 107 -9.80 5.56 5.51
CA CYS A 107 -10.58 5.55 6.75
C CYS A 107 -10.63 6.94 7.39
N ALA A 108 -9.47 7.61 7.50
CA ALA A 108 -9.39 8.95 8.07
C ALA A 108 -10.18 9.98 7.25
N GLN A 109 -10.09 9.95 5.91
CA GLN A 109 -10.84 10.85 5.03
C GLN A 109 -12.35 10.60 5.05
N SER A 110 -12.76 9.37 5.35
CA SER A 110 -14.18 8.95 5.33
C SER A 110 -14.83 8.92 6.71
N GLY A 111 -14.07 9.20 7.78
CA GLY A 111 -14.58 9.14 9.16
C GLY A 111 -14.91 7.72 9.62
N ILE A 112 -14.23 6.70 9.09
CA ILE A 112 -14.45 5.30 9.42
C ILE A 112 -13.37 4.85 10.40
N ASP A 113 -13.76 4.32 11.53
CA ASP A 113 -12.82 3.71 12.46
C ASP A 113 -12.31 2.35 11.93
N MET A 114 -11.10 1.98 12.35
CA MET A 114 -10.48 0.71 11.94
C MET A 114 -10.68 -0.43 12.95
N ASN A 115 -11.51 -0.21 13.99
CA ASN A 115 -11.76 -1.24 14.99
C ASN A 115 -12.46 -2.43 14.34
N ASP A 116 -12.03 -3.63 14.68
CA ASP A 116 -12.57 -4.91 14.16
C ASP A 116 -12.57 -5.02 12.63
N MET A 117 -11.75 -4.21 11.95
CA MET A 117 -11.60 -4.26 10.49
C MET A 117 -10.72 -5.45 10.07
N TRP A 118 -11.27 -6.29 9.20
CA TRP A 118 -10.46 -7.32 8.53
C TRP A 118 -9.65 -6.69 7.40
N LEU A 119 -8.32 -6.83 7.47
CA LEU A 119 -7.40 -6.26 6.51
C LEU A 119 -6.95 -7.31 5.49
N THR A 120 -7.08 -7.00 4.21
CA THR A 120 -6.70 -7.90 3.11
C THR A 120 -6.17 -7.14 1.89
N SER A 121 -5.91 -7.87 0.80
CA SER A 121 -5.39 -7.31 -0.45
C SER A 121 -5.77 -8.18 -1.62
N SER A 122 -6.07 -7.57 -2.76
CA SER A 122 -6.09 -8.24 -4.08
C SER A 122 -4.82 -7.94 -4.89
N HIS A 123 -3.96 -7.03 -4.41
CA HIS A 123 -2.76 -6.62 -5.12
C HIS A 123 -1.77 -7.78 -5.28
N GLY A 124 -1.64 -8.28 -6.52
CA GLY A 124 -0.75 -9.37 -6.87
C GLY A 124 -1.07 -10.72 -6.22
N ARG A 125 -2.32 -10.93 -5.77
CA ARG A 125 -2.77 -12.17 -5.12
C ARG A 125 -4.26 -12.42 -5.33
N SER A 126 -4.67 -13.68 -5.24
CA SER A 126 -6.08 -14.06 -5.25
C SER A 126 -6.77 -13.75 -3.91
N VAL A 127 -8.03 -13.35 -3.99
CA VAL A 127 -8.90 -13.07 -2.83
C VAL A 127 -9.84 -14.24 -2.59
N CYS A 128 -9.97 -14.67 -1.35
CA CYS A 128 -11.05 -15.57 -0.94
C CYS A 128 -12.31 -14.75 -0.65
N PHE A 129 -13.19 -14.63 -1.64
CA PHE A 129 -14.40 -13.81 -1.51
C PHE A 129 -15.42 -14.37 -0.52
N ASP A 130 -15.41 -15.69 -0.27
CA ASP A 130 -16.27 -16.30 0.74
C ASP A 130 -15.85 -15.87 2.15
N GLU A 131 -14.53 -15.76 2.39
CA GLU A 131 -14.00 -15.23 3.62
C GLU A 131 -14.28 -13.73 3.74
N LEU A 132 -14.00 -12.95 2.67
CA LEU A 132 -14.26 -11.52 2.63
C LEU A 132 -15.73 -11.20 2.97
N ALA A 133 -16.67 -11.98 2.43
CA ALA A 133 -18.09 -11.78 2.63
C ALA A 133 -18.59 -12.04 4.08
N ARG A 134 -17.79 -12.72 4.91
CA ARG A 134 -18.13 -13.01 6.32
C ARG A 134 -17.82 -11.86 7.27
N HIS A 135 -16.90 -10.96 6.89
CA HIS A 135 -16.49 -9.85 7.74
C HIS A 135 -17.37 -8.62 7.50
N ASN A 136 -17.88 -8.02 8.59
CA ASN A 136 -18.75 -6.86 8.53
C ASN A 136 -18.01 -5.58 8.07
N LYS A 137 -16.71 -5.50 8.35
CA LYS A 137 -15.86 -4.38 7.95
C LYS A 137 -14.56 -4.91 7.35
N VAL A 138 -14.27 -4.51 6.13
CA VAL A 138 -13.08 -4.95 5.38
C VAL A 138 -12.35 -3.74 4.83
N GLY A 139 -11.03 -3.69 5.05
CA GLY A 139 -10.14 -2.73 4.40
C GLY A 139 -9.17 -3.45 3.49
N MET A 140 -9.02 -3.02 2.24
CA MET A 140 -8.12 -3.68 1.31
C MET A 140 -7.47 -2.75 0.29
N VAL A 141 -6.25 -3.07 -0.08
CA VAL A 141 -5.58 -2.51 -1.26
C VAL A 141 -5.85 -3.40 -2.45
N THR A 142 -5.97 -2.80 -3.63
CA THR A 142 -6.41 -3.48 -4.85
C THR A 142 -5.39 -3.31 -5.98
N ASP A 143 -5.63 -3.99 -7.10
CA ASP A 143 -4.93 -3.78 -8.37
C ASP A 143 -5.92 -3.73 -9.53
N ALA A 144 -5.40 -3.54 -10.75
CA ALA A 144 -6.22 -3.45 -11.96
C ALA A 144 -6.96 -4.74 -12.32
N LEU A 145 -6.49 -5.91 -11.84
CA LEU A 145 -7.11 -7.21 -12.12
C LEU A 145 -8.29 -7.50 -11.21
N CYS A 146 -8.22 -7.03 -9.96
CA CYS A 146 -9.25 -7.22 -8.97
C CYS A 146 -9.48 -5.92 -8.20
N GLY A 147 -10.09 -4.95 -8.90
CA GLY A 147 -10.49 -3.65 -8.37
C GLY A 147 -11.92 -3.63 -7.82
N PRO A 148 -12.43 -2.45 -7.48
CA PRO A 148 -13.74 -2.27 -6.85
C PRO A 148 -14.89 -2.93 -7.60
N ARG A 149 -14.90 -2.84 -8.94
CA ARG A 149 -15.93 -3.44 -9.79
C ARG A 149 -15.98 -4.96 -9.66
N GLU A 150 -14.83 -5.64 -9.74
CA GLU A 150 -14.77 -7.10 -9.59
C GLU A 150 -15.18 -7.51 -8.17
N ILE A 151 -14.68 -6.79 -7.16
CA ILE A 151 -15.03 -7.04 -5.75
C ILE A 151 -16.54 -6.89 -5.54
N ALA A 152 -17.16 -5.84 -6.09
CA ALA A 152 -18.59 -5.61 -6.00
C ALA A 152 -19.38 -6.77 -6.64
N GLN A 153 -18.96 -7.22 -7.82
CA GLN A 153 -19.62 -8.31 -8.55
C GLN A 153 -19.57 -9.63 -7.75
N GLN A 154 -18.42 -9.92 -7.14
CA GLN A 154 -18.23 -11.07 -6.27
C GLN A 154 -19.08 -10.99 -4.97
N LEU A 155 -19.28 -9.81 -4.42
CA LEU A 155 -20.15 -9.60 -3.26
C LEU A 155 -21.63 -9.73 -3.64
N ILE A 156 -22.06 -9.19 -4.78
CA ILE A 156 -23.44 -9.32 -5.27
C ILE A 156 -23.81 -10.79 -5.45
N THR A 157 -22.96 -11.59 -6.09
CA THR A 157 -23.22 -13.03 -6.30
C THR A 157 -23.35 -13.82 -5.00
N ARG A 158 -22.83 -13.25 -3.88
CA ARG A 158 -22.93 -13.83 -2.52
C ARG A 158 -24.05 -13.21 -1.68
N GLY A 159 -24.97 -12.47 -2.31
CA GLY A 159 -26.09 -11.82 -1.62
C GLY A 159 -25.70 -10.63 -0.75
N LYS A 160 -24.51 -10.05 -0.97
CA LYS A 160 -23.96 -8.92 -0.20
C LYS A 160 -24.03 -7.58 -0.93
N GLY A 161 -24.90 -7.45 -1.92
CA GLY A 161 -25.09 -6.22 -2.70
C GLY A 161 -25.64 -5.03 -1.90
N HIS A 162 -26.21 -5.26 -0.72
CA HIS A 162 -26.71 -4.23 0.20
C HIS A 162 -25.59 -3.49 0.95
N ARG A 163 -24.38 -4.03 0.97
CA ARG A 163 -23.25 -3.43 1.66
C ARG A 163 -22.83 -2.11 1.03
N TRP A 164 -22.08 -1.33 1.78
CA TRP A 164 -21.46 -0.09 1.30
C TRP A 164 -20.00 -0.34 0.94
N MET A 165 -19.54 0.31 -0.13
CA MET A 165 -18.13 0.36 -0.49
C MET A 165 -17.68 1.82 -0.57
N VAL A 166 -16.63 2.12 0.17
CA VAL A 166 -15.89 3.39 0.10
C VAL A 166 -14.66 3.13 -0.75
N ILE A 167 -14.52 3.86 -1.85
CA ILE A 167 -13.45 3.70 -2.83
C ILE A 167 -12.61 4.96 -2.84
N GLY A 168 -11.33 4.84 -2.57
CA GLY A 168 -10.38 5.94 -2.65
C GLY A 168 -9.48 5.79 -3.87
N GLU A 169 -9.58 6.71 -4.82
CA GLU A 169 -8.71 6.78 -5.99
C GLU A 169 -7.61 7.82 -5.78
N ASN A 170 -6.40 7.50 -6.22
CA ASN A 170 -5.25 8.41 -6.22
C ASN A 170 -5.08 9.13 -4.87
N LEU A 171 -5.24 8.38 -3.78
CA LEU A 171 -5.27 8.90 -2.42
C LEU A 171 -4.06 9.78 -2.11
N ALA A 172 -4.33 10.93 -1.51
CA ALA A 172 -3.38 11.98 -1.15
C ALA A 172 -2.67 12.65 -2.36
N MET A 173 -3.13 12.42 -3.59
CA MET A 173 -2.67 13.12 -4.81
C MET A 173 -3.61 14.28 -5.16
N GLU A 174 -3.19 15.17 -6.06
CA GLU A 174 -4.01 16.30 -6.52
C GLU A 174 -5.34 15.89 -7.15
N ASN A 175 -5.38 14.71 -7.77
CA ASN A 175 -6.55 14.11 -8.40
C ASN A 175 -7.25 13.07 -7.53
N GLU A 176 -7.11 13.18 -6.20
CA GLU A 176 -7.82 12.32 -5.25
C GLU A 176 -9.34 12.37 -5.46
N ARG A 177 -9.96 11.21 -5.41
CA ARG A 177 -11.43 11.07 -5.39
C ARG A 177 -11.83 10.01 -4.38
N ILE A 178 -12.91 10.27 -3.66
CA ILE A 178 -13.51 9.32 -2.72
C ILE A 178 -14.96 9.12 -3.10
N HIS A 179 -15.33 7.87 -3.33
CA HIS A 179 -16.68 7.47 -3.68
C HIS A 179 -17.27 6.63 -2.54
N ILE A 180 -18.53 6.83 -2.24
CA ILE A 180 -19.26 6.06 -1.22
C ILE A 180 -20.57 5.61 -1.84
N LEU A 181 -20.65 4.33 -2.18
CA LEU A 181 -21.74 3.76 -2.96
C LEU A 181 -22.19 2.43 -2.38
N PRO A 182 -23.46 2.08 -2.52
CA PRO A 182 -23.89 0.71 -2.35
C PRO A 182 -23.12 -0.21 -3.31
N VAL A 183 -22.75 -1.39 -2.86
CA VAL A 183 -22.04 -2.38 -3.68
C VAL A 183 -22.79 -2.69 -4.98
N SER A 184 -24.13 -2.70 -4.94
CA SER A 184 -24.99 -2.94 -6.10
C SER A 184 -24.92 -1.85 -7.18
N GLU A 185 -24.37 -0.67 -6.88
CA GLU A 185 -24.26 0.46 -7.81
C GLU A 185 -22.85 0.59 -8.43
N ILE A 186 -21.89 -0.24 -8.00
CA ILE A 186 -20.51 -0.17 -8.49
C ILE A 186 -20.39 -0.91 -9.81
N ASN A 187 -20.26 -0.15 -10.90
CA ASN A 187 -20.25 -0.65 -12.27
C ASN A 187 -19.12 -0.09 -13.15
N ALA A 188 -18.26 0.77 -12.58
CA ALA A 188 -17.13 1.39 -13.27
C ALA A 188 -15.78 0.83 -12.78
N ASP A 189 -14.75 1.05 -13.58
CA ASP A 189 -13.36 0.84 -13.18
C ASP A 189 -12.82 2.12 -12.52
N TYR A 190 -11.87 1.95 -11.62
CA TYR A 190 -11.30 3.03 -10.81
C TYR A 190 -9.77 2.99 -10.92
N ASP A 191 -9.17 4.17 -10.90
CA ASP A 191 -7.71 4.32 -10.89
C ASP A 191 -7.12 3.81 -9.56
N MET A 192 -5.77 3.74 -9.47
CA MET A 192 -5.00 3.36 -8.27
C MET A 192 -5.80 3.47 -6.97
N ASN A 193 -6.34 2.38 -6.47
CA ASN A 193 -7.37 2.45 -5.44
C ASN A 193 -7.13 1.56 -4.23
N ALA A 194 -7.79 1.95 -3.13
CA ALA A 194 -8.05 1.13 -1.96
C ALA A 194 -9.54 1.19 -1.66
N VAL A 195 -10.07 0.16 -1.01
CA VAL A 195 -11.48 0.12 -0.65
C VAL A 195 -11.68 -0.21 0.82
N VAL A 196 -12.78 0.32 1.38
CA VAL A 196 -13.35 -0.12 2.65
C VAL A 196 -14.78 -0.58 2.38
N ILE A 197 -15.12 -1.76 2.85
CA ILE A 197 -16.44 -2.40 2.67
C ILE A 197 -17.09 -2.52 4.04
N LEU A 198 -18.33 -2.07 4.15
CA LEU A 198 -19.10 -2.03 5.39
C LEU A 198 -20.47 -2.66 5.20
N ASP A 199 -21.01 -3.32 6.21
CA ASP A 199 -22.40 -3.77 6.21
C ASP A 199 -23.37 -2.60 6.41
N GLU A 200 -23.01 -1.64 7.27
CA GLU A 200 -23.77 -0.42 7.56
C GLU A 200 -22.85 0.80 7.44
N ARG A 201 -23.45 1.97 7.20
CA ARG A 201 -22.75 3.25 7.11
C ARG A 201 -23.11 4.18 8.26
#